data_4be0ee4366a0811408dcf73fd61bc46e
#
_entry.id   4be0ee4366a0811408dcf73fd61bc46e
#
_cell.length_a   1.000
_cell.length_b   1.000
_cell.length_c   1.000
_cell.angle_alpha   90.00
_cell.angle_beta   90.00
_cell.angle_gamma   90.00
#
_symmetry.space_group_name_H-M   'P 1'
#
loop_
_entity.id
_entity.type
_entity.pdbx_description
1 polymer ?
#
loop_
_entity_poly.entity_id
_entity_poly.type
_entity_poly.pdbx_seq_one_letter_code
_entity_poly.pdbx_strand_id
1 'polypeptide(L)'
;DLRNRVIAYKAGQLFDNACQELEKNSINSFEEELLFITDYIIDCFCRQHSLMEFVAKNLSWGIFKHTFSSTEFMASQDFYDHYLQSMEKYHIKCKSPELMLFTIIELIGATSYNCILHNQPVSIEEYLPYLHETLRHIIIVYTDETSSA
;
A
#
# COMPACT_ATOMS: atom_id res chain seq x y z
N ASP A 1 -16.66 2.66 -15.60
CA ASP A 1 -16.96 1.46 -16.36
C ASP A 1 -16.87 0.22 -15.48
N LEU A 2 -17.48 -0.86 -15.91
CA LEU A 2 -17.58 -2.08 -15.10
C LEU A 2 -16.22 -2.66 -14.74
N ARG A 3 -15.30 -2.66 -15.68
CA ARG A 3 -13.95 -3.19 -15.45
C ARG A 3 -13.23 -2.41 -14.34
N ASN A 4 -13.29 -1.09 -14.40
CA ASN A 4 -12.65 -0.26 -13.38
C ASN A 4 -13.27 -0.47 -12.01
N ARG A 5 -14.58 -0.69 -11.96
CA ARG A 5 -15.27 -0.98 -10.71
C ARG A 5 -14.81 -2.29 -10.08
N VAL A 6 -14.62 -3.32 -10.90
CA VAL A 6 -14.16 -4.63 -10.42
C VAL A 6 -12.73 -4.52 -9.88
N ILE A 7 -11.87 -3.81 -10.60
CA ILE A 7 -10.48 -3.60 -10.16
C ILE A 7 -10.45 -2.86 -8.83
N ALA A 8 -11.19 -1.77 -8.73
CA ALA A 8 -11.25 -0.95 -7.53
C ALA A 8 -11.81 -1.75 -6.35
N TYR A 9 -12.84 -2.55 -6.59
CA TYR A 9 -13.44 -3.37 -5.54
C TYR A 9 -12.44 -4.38 -4.99
N LYS A 10 -11.73 -5.09 -5.87
CA LYS A 10 -10.75 -6.09 -5.44
C LYS A 10 -9.58 -5.46 -4.69
N ALA A 11 -9.11 -4.31 -5.16
CA ALA A 11 -8.05 -3.58 -4.48
C ALA A 11 -8.49 -3.11 -3.10
N GLY A 12 -9.69 -2.54 -3.02
CA GLY A 12 -10.24 -2.08 -1.74
C GLY A 12 -10.41 -3.21 -0.74
N GLN A 13 -10.89 -4.35 -1.21
CA GLN A 13 -11.07 -5.53 -0.37
C GLN A 13 -9.73 -6.03 0.18
N LEU A 14 -8.71 -6.01 -0.65
CA LEU A 14 -7.36 -6.42 -0.25
C LEU A 14 -6.81 -5.52 0.87
N PHE A 15 -6.94 -4.21 0.71
CA PHE A 15 -6.49 -3.26 1.72
C PHE A 15 -7.30 -3.37 3.01
N ASP A 16 -8.61 -3.56 2.89
CA ASP A 16 -9.47 -3.71 4.05
C ASP A 16 -9.09 -4.95 4.86
N ASN A 17 -8.85 -6.06 4.18
CA ASN A 17 -8.42 -7.29 4.84
C ASN A 17 -7.07 -7.11 5.54
N ALA A 18 -6.16 -6.37 4.93
CA ALA A 18 -4.87 -6.07 5.53
C ALA A 18 -5.03 -5.28 6.83
N CYS A 19 -5.91 -4.29 6.84
CA CYS A 19 -6.18 -3.50 8.03
C CYS A 19 -6.82 -4.33 9.14
N GLN A 20 -7.71 -5.25 8.79
CA GLN A 20 -8.33 -6.15 9.77
C GLN A 20 -7.28 -7.06 10.43
N GLU A 21 -6.34 -7.57 9.64
CA GLU A 21 -5.26 -8.37 10.20
C GLU A 21 -4.33 -7.54 11.08
N LEU A 22 -4.09 -6.29 10.68
CA LEU A 22 -3.27 -5.37 11.45
C LEU A 22 -3.81 -5.20 12.87
N GLU A 23 -5.13 -5.07 13.00
CA GLU A 23 -5.78 -4.85 14.29
C GLU A 23 -5.57 -6.02 15.26
N LYS A 24 -5.28 -7.21 14.75
CA LYS A 24 -5.03 -8.38 15.58
C LYS A 24 -3.61 -8.45 16.13
N ASN A 25 -2.76 -7.52 15.73
CA ASN A 25 -1.35 -7.52 16.09
C ASN A 25 -1.01 -6.28 16.89
N SER A 26 -0.06 -6.41 17.81
CA SER A 26 0.42 -5.30 18.63
C SER A 26 1.53 -4.58 17.90
N ILE A 27 1.17 -3.53 17.18
CA ILE A 27 2.13 -2.75 16.41
C ILE A 27 2.14 -1.33 16.96
N ASN A 28 3.32 -0.75 17.11
CA ASN A 28 3.53 0.46 17.89
C ASN A 28 4.05 1.67 17.13
N SER A 29 4.10 1.62 15.80
CA SER A 29 4.54 2.78 15.03
C SER A 29 3.88 2.80 13.68
N PHE A 30 3.80 4.00 13.09
CA PHE A 30 3.26 4.18 11.74
C PHE A 30 4.06 3.37 10.73
N GLU A 31 5.39 3.43 10.84
CA GLU A 31 6.27 2.68 9.95
C GLU A 31 6.00 1.19 10.00
N GLU A 32 5.88 0.62 11.21
CA GLU A 32 5.61 -0.80 11.36
C GLU A 32 4.24 -1.18 10.82
N GLU A 33 3.24 -0.33 10.98
CA GLU A 33 1.91 -0.59 10.41
C GLU A 33 1.98 -0.62 8.89
N LEU A 34 2.69 0.32 8.30
CA LEU A 34 2.81 0.38 6.85
C LEU A 34 3.54 -0.83 6.29
N LEU A 35 4.63 -1.23 6.95
CA LEU A 35 5.37 -2.43 6.54
C LEU A 35 4.54 -3.69 6.71
N PHE A 36 3.75 -3.79 7.76
CA PHE A 36 2.86 -4.92 7.97
C PHE A 36 1.85 -5.05 6.83
N ILE A 37 1.20 -3.94 6.48
CA ILE A 37 0.22 -3.93 5.39
C ILE A 37 0.89 -4.32 4.08
N THR A 38 2.07 -3.78 3.81
CA THR A 38 2.84 -4.10 2.61
C THR A 38 3.12 -5.60 2.53
N ASP A 39 3.62 -6.18 3.62
CA ASP A 39 3.95 -7.61 3.66
C ASP A 39 2.71 -8.48 3.49
N TYR A 40 1.60 -8.06 4.09
CA TYR A 40 0.34 -8.79 3.95
C TYR A 40 -0.10 -8.84 2.48
N ILE A 41 -0.05 -7.70 1.81
CA ILE A 41 -0.47 -7.59 0.41
C ILE A 41 0.46 -8.40 -0.49
N ILE A 42 1.76 -8.29 -0.27
CA ILE A 42 2.74 -9.06 -1.06
C ILE A 42 2.54 -10.56 -0.85
N ASP A 43 2.28 -10.99 0.38
CA ASP A 43 2.01 -12.39 0.66
C ASP A 43 0.77 -12.89 -0.07
N CYS A 44 -0.28 -12.08 -0.10
CA CYS A 44 -1.48 -12.41 -0.86
C CYS A 44 -1.18 -12.57 -2.34
N PHE A 45 -0.37 -11.68 -2.90
CA PHE A 45 0.02 -11.75 -4.30
C PHE A 45 0.88 -12.98 -4.60
N CYS A 46 1.75 -13.36 -3.67
CA CYS A 46 2.56 -14.57 -3.83
C CYS A 46 1.71 -15.82 -3.87
N ARG A 47 0.63 -15.83 -3.10
CA ARG A 47 -0.27 -16.98 -3.06
C ARG A 47 -1.28 -17.00 -4.19
N GLN A 48 -1.58 -15.85 -4.78
CA GLN A 48 -2.59 -15.71 -5.82
C GLN A 48 -2.05 -14.86 -6.97
N HIS A 49 -1.25 -15.49 -7.84
CA HIS A 49 -0.61 -14.78 -8.95
C HIS A 49 -1.63 -14.14 -9.91
N SER A 50 -2.77 -14.80 -10.12
CA SER A 50 -3.80 -14.23 -10.99
C SER A 50 -4.42 -12.96 -10.40
N LEU A 51 -4.54 -12.89 -9.08
CA LEU A 51 -5.01 -11.68 -8.41
C LEU A 51 -4.01 -10.55 -8.61
N MET A 52 -2.73 -10.83 -8.40
CA MET A 52 -1.69 -9.84 -8.61
C MET A 52 -1.66 -9.35 -10.05
N GLU A 53 -1.71 -10.27 -11.01
CA GLU A 53 -1.68 -9.90 -12.41
C GLU A 53 -2.86 -9.00 -12.75
N PHE A 54 -4.04 -9.32 -12.24
CA PHE A 54 -5.23 -8.53 -12.47
C PHE A 54 -5.13 -7.14 -11.83
N VAL A 55 -4.77 -7.09 -10.55
CA VAL A 55 -4.75 -5.82 -9.80
C VAL A 55 -3.58 -4.95 -10.24
N ALA A 56 -2.36 -5.48 -10.19
CA ALA A 56 -1.17 -4.68 -10.46
C ALA A 56 -1.10 -4.19 -11.90
N LYS A 57 -1.56 -5.00 -12.84
CA LYS A 57 -1.50 -4.66 -14.26
C LYS A 57 -2.54 -3.64 -14.67
N ASN A 58 -3.70 -3.65 -14.01
CA ASN A 58 -4.83 -2.84 -14.41
C ASN A 58 -5.12 -1.66 -13.49
N LEU A 59 -4.59 -1.67 -12.27
CA LEU A 59 -4.81 -0.59 -11.32
C LEU A 59 -3.91 0.60 -11.62
N SER A 60 -4.51 1.75 -11.88
CA SER A 60 -3.78 3.00 -12.02
C SER A 60 -4.10 3.89 -10.83
N TRP A 61 -3.27 4.89 -10.59
CA TRP A 61 -3.54 5.85 -9.50
C TRP A 61 -4.89 6.53 -9.68
N GLY A 62 -5.28 6.84 -10.92
CA GLY A 62 -6.58 7.44 -11.19
C GLY A 62 -7.73 6.57 -10.71
N ILE A 63 -7.68 5.26 -10.98
CA ILE A 63 -8.69 4.32 -10.52
C ILE A 63 -8.66 4.21 -8.99
N PHE A 64 -7.47 4.11 -8.43
CA PHE A 64 -7.28 3.99 -6.99
C PHE A 64 -7.85 5.21 -6.25
N LYS A 65 -7.53 6.40 -6.74
CA LYS A 65 -8.03 7.63 -6.16
C LYS A 65 -9.55 7.73 -6.24
N HIS A 66 -10.12 7.35 -7.39
CA HIS A 66 -11.56 7.33 -7.56
C HIS A 66 -12.21 6.39 -6.54
N THR A 67 -11.58 5.24 -6.29
CA THR A 67 -12.05 4.29 -5.28
C THR A 67 -12.11 4.94 -3.91
N PHE A 68 -11.10 5.72 -3.53
CA PHE A 68 -11.06 6.38 -2.24
C PHE A 68 -12.13 7.48 -2.10
N SER A 69 -12.50 8.12 -3.19
CA SER A 69 -13.46 9.23 -3.15
C SER A 69 -14.89 8.81 -3.41
N SER A 70 -15.12 7.55 -3.79
CA SER A 70 -16.44 7.05 -4.13
C SER A 70 -17.10 6.35 -2.95
N THR A 71 -18.33 6.74 -2.65
CA THR A 71 -19.10 6.08 -1.60
C THR A 71 -19.54 4.68 -1.98
N GLU A 72 -19.39 4.31 -3.25
CA GLU A 72 -19.73 2.97 -3.72
C GLU A 72 -18.70 1.91 -3.26
N PHE A 73 -17.51 2.35 -2.86
CA PHE A 73 -16.41 1.44 -2.49
C PHE A 73 -15.95 1.74 -1.07
N MET A 74 -16.81 1.39 -0.12
CA MET A 74 -16.57 1.68 1.30
C MET A 74 -15.26 1.11 1.85
N ALA A 75 -14.88 -0.07 1.38
CA ALA A 75 -13.65 -0.70 1.86
C ALA A 75 -12.41 0.14 1.58
N SER A 76 -12.33 0.71 0.37
CA SER A 76 -11.18 1.53 0.01
C SER A 76 -11.17 2.87 0.74
N GLN A 77 -12.36 3.43 0.99
CA GLN A 77 -12.50 4.62 1.79
C GLN A 77 -11.98 4.35 3.20
N ASP A 78 -12.35 3.21 3.76
CA ASP A 78 -11.89 2.82 5.09
C ASP A 78 -10.38 2.69 5.16
N PHE A 79 -9.73 2.19 4.11
CA PHE A 79 -8.28 2.10 4.09
C PHE A 79 -7.62 3.48 4.15
N TYR A 80 -8.10 4.42 3.34
CA TYR A 80 -7.51 5.76 3.34
C TYR A 80 -7.72 6.46 4.69
N ASP A 81 -8.91 6.30 5.25
CA ASP A 81 -9.20 6.85 6.57
C ASP A 81 -8.31 6.22 7.63
N HIS A 82 -8.10 4.90 7.58
CA HIS A 82 -7.19 4.21 8.49
C HIS A 82 -5.76 4.76 8.38
N TYR A 83 -5.31 4.99 7.16
CA TYR A 83 -3.99 5.53 6.88
C TYR A 83 -3.82 6.92 7.53
N LEU A 84 -4.81 7.80 7.36
CA LEU A 84 -4.77 9.13 7.97
C LEU A 84 -4.87 9.05 9.50
N GLN A 85 -5.72 8.17 10.02
CA GLN A 85 -5.87 7.98 11.46
C GLN A 85 -4.59 7.42 12.09
N SER A 86 -3.88 6.57 11.38
CA SER A 86 -2.60 6.04 11.85
C SER A 86 -1.58 7.16 12.00
N MET A 87 -1.51 8.06 11.04
CA MET A 87 -0.65 9.22 11.13
C MET A 87 -0.97 10.08 12.35
N GLU A 88 -2.26 10.33 12.58
CA GLU A 88 -2.70 11.11 13.72
C GLU A 88 -2.38 10.41 15.04
N LYS A 89 -2.63 9.11 15.11
CA LYS A 89 -2.37 8.30 16.28
C LYS A 89 -0.90 8.37 16.73
N TYR A 90 0.00 8.34 15.76
CA TYR A 90 1.44 8.34 16.05
C TYR A 90 2.07 9.73 15.90
N HIS A 91 1.24 10.77 15.78
CA HIS A 91 1.69 12.16 15.69
C HIS A 91 2.66 12.40 14.52
N ILE A 92 2.36 11.78 13.39
CA ILE A 92 3.16 11.93 12.18
C ILE A 92 2.70 13.17 11.43
N LYS A 93 3.63 14.06 11.16
CA LYS A 93 3.35 15.25 10.34
C LYS A 93 3.86 14.99 8.94
N CYS A 94 2.95 14.80 8.01
CA CYS A 94 3.28 14.47 6.64
C CYS A 94 3.05 15.67 5.73
N LYS A 95 4.03 15.98 4.90
CA LYS A 95 3.95 17.11 3.96
C LYS A 95 2.81 16.96 2.98
N SER A 96 2.59 15.73 2.49
CA SER A 96 1.50 15.41 1.60
C SER A 96 1.17 13.93 1.73
N PRO A 97 0.17 13.58 2.54
CA PRO A 97 -0.24 12.18 2.70
C PRO A 97 -0.61 11.51 1.38
N GLU A 98 -1.28 12.22 0.49
CA GLU A 98 -1.69 11.66 -0.79
C GLU A 98 -0.48 11.32 -1.67
N LEU A 99 0.50 12.22 -1.76
CA LEU A 99 1.69 11.97 -2.57
C LEU A 99 2.54 10.84 -2.00
N MET A 100 2.63 10.76 -0.69
CA MET A 100 3.37 9.66 -0.07
C MET A 100 2.72 8.33 -0.39
N LEU A 101 1.41 8.24 -0.23
CA LEU A 101 0.69 7.01 -0.53
C LEU A 101 0.80 6.63 -2.00
N PHE A 102 0.68 7.60 -2.89
CA PHE A 102 0.86 7.39 -4.33
C PHE A 102 2.24 6.79 -4.63
N THR A 103 3.29 7.39 -4.08
CA THR A 103 4.66 6.93 -4.30
C THR A 103 4.85 5.49 -3.80
N ILE A 104 4.33 5.21 -2.62
CA ILE A 104 4.43 3.87 -2.02
C ILE A 104 3.70 2.83 -2.86
N ILE A 105 2.47 3.12 -3.25
CA ILE A 105 1.66 2.18 -4.03
C ILE A 105 2.28 1.90 -5.39
N GLU A 106 2.75 2.94 -6.08
CA GLU A 106 3.37 2.76 -7.39
C GLU A 106 4.66 1.96 -7.29
N LEU A 107 5.47 2.24 -6.28
CA LEU A 107 6.71 1.50 -6.07
C LEU A 107 6.44 0.04 -5.79
N ILE A 108 5.57 -0.25 -4.83
CA ILE A 108 5.25 -1.63 -4.47
C ILE A 108 4.65 -2.38 -5.65
N GLY A 109 3.70 -1.76 -6.35
CA GLY A 109 3.05 -2.40 -7.48
C GLY A 109 4.01 -2.79 -8.57
N ALA A 110 4.83 -1.85 -9.00
CA ALA A 110 5.76 -2.09 -10.11
C ALA A 110 6.85 -3.09 -9.75
N THR A 111 7.48 -2.92 -8.58
CA THR A 111 8.60 -3.78 -8.20
C THR A 111 8.13 -5.19 -7.86
N SER A 112 7.02 -5.32 -7.14
CA SER A 112 6.51 -6.63 -6.76
C SER A 112 6.04 -7.44 -7.95
N TYR A 113 5.43 -6.77 -8.94
CA TYR A 113 4.97 -7.44 -10.14
C TYR A 113 6.11 -8.21 -10.82
N ASN A 114 7.23 -7.54 -11.02
CA ASN A 114 8.38 -8.15 -11.67
C ASN A 114 9.03 -9.24 -10.82
N CYS A 115 9.19 -9.00 -9.54
CA CYS A 115 9.85 -9.95 -8.65
C CYS A 115 9.00 -11.20 -8.42
N ILE A 116 7.69 -11.05 -8.27
CA ILE A 116 6.81 -12.18 -7.99
C ILE A 116 6.52 -13.01 -9.24
N LEU A 117 6.15 -12.35 -10.34
CA LEU A 117 5.74 -13.08 -11.53
C LEU A 117 6.88 -13.54 -12.41
N HIS A 118 7.98 -12.82 -12.41
CA HIS A 118 9.08 -13.09 -13.34
C HIS A 118 10.42 -13.38 -12.67
N ASN A 119 10.51 -13.27 -11.35
CA ASN A 119 11.76 -13.40 -10.59
C ASN A 119 12.86 -12.49 -11.17
N GLN A 120 12.48 -11.30 -11.60
CA GLN A 120 13.39 -10.35 -12.22
C GLN A 120 13.29 -8.98 -11.57
N PRO A 121 14.38 -8.33 -11.27
CA PRO A 121 15.77 -8.81 -11.40
C PRO A 121 16.13 -9.88 -10.38
N VAL A 122 15.35 -10.03 -9.32
CA VAL A 122 15.55 -11.05 -8.28
C VAL A 122 14.18 -11.56 -7.83
N SER A 123 14.16 -12.57 -6.98
CA SER A 123 12.91 -13.06 -6.37
C SER A 123 12.37 -12.04 -5.38
N ILE A 124 11.09 -12.17 -5.04
CA ILE A 124 10.48 -11.26 -4.05
C ILE A 124 11.14 -11.45 -2.67
N GLU A 125 11.51 -12.68 -2.31
CA GLU A 125 12.17 -12.94 -1.03
C GLU A 125 13.49 -12.20 -0.93
N GLU A 126 14.23 -12.15 -2.01
CA GLU A 126 15.51 -11.46 -2.04
C GLU A 126 15.33 -9.94 -2.05
N TYR A 127 14.25 -9.45 -2.66
CA TYR A 127 13.99 -8.03 -2.79
C TYR A 127 13.38 -7.40 -1.52
N LEU A 128 12.61 -8.17 -0.76
CA LEU A 128 11.86 -7.63 0.38
C LEU A 128 12.67 -6.77 1.36
N PRO A 129 13.89 -7.16 1.77
CA PRO A 129 14.65 -6.31 2.69
C PRO A 129 14.96 -4.93 2.10
N TYR A 130 15.24 -4.88 0.80
CA TYR A 130 15.50 -3.61 0.11
C TYR A 130 14.23 -2.77 0.01
N LEU A 131 13.10 -3.42 -0.26
CA LEU A 131 11.81 -2.72 -0.33
C LEU A 131 11.48 -2.10 1.03
N HIS A 132 11.64 -2.85 2.11
CA HIS A 132 11.38 -2.34 3.46
C HIS A 132 12.23 -1.10 3.75
N GLU A 133 13.52 -1.17 3.44
CA GLU A 133 14.41 -0.05 3.68
C GLU A 133 14.02 1.15 2.83
N THR A 134 13.67 0.93 1.58
CA THR A 134 13.23 2.01 0.68
C THR A 134 11.96 2.67 1.23
N LEU A 135 11.01 1.88 1.70
CA LEU A 135 9.78 2.43 2.29
C LEU A 135 10.08 3.28 3.52
N ARG A 136 11.01 2.85 4.37
CA ARG A 136 11.42 3.64 5.53
C ARG A 136 11.96 5.00 5.09
N HIS A 137 12.76 5.03 4.04
CA HIS A 137 13.32 6.27 3.53
C HIS A 137 12.26 7.16 2.89
N ILE A 138 11.26 6.57 2.22
CA ILE A 138 10.15 7.34 1.67
C ILE A 138 9.41 8.05 2.81
N ILE A 139 9.13 7.33 3.89
CA ILE A 139 8.46 7.93 5.04
C ILE A 139 9.28 9.11 5.58
N ILE A 140 10.59 8.95 5.69
CA ILE A 140 11.47 10.02 6.15
C ILE A 140 11.38 11.23 5.23
N VAL A 141 11.43 11.01 3.92
CA VAL A 141 11.39 12.10 2.94
C VAL A 141 10.12 12.95 3.09
N TYR A 142 8.99 12.29 3.31
CA TYR A 142 7.70 12.99 3.36
C TYR A 142 7.33 13.48 4.76
N THR A 143 7.96 12.98 5.81
CA THR A 143 7.56 13.29 7.19
C THR A 143 8.65 13.96 8.01
N ASP A 144 9.87 13.99 7.54
CA ASP A 144 10.99 14.55 8.30
C ASP A 144 10.98 16.07 8.27
N GLU A 145 10.40 16.67 9.29
CA GLU A 145 10.35 18.11 9.44
C GLU A 145 11.62 18.68 10.06
N THR A 146 12.43 17.84 10.69
CA THR A 146 13.66 18.30 11.32
C THR A 146 14.68 18.75 10.28
N SER A 147 14.60 18.19 9.07
CA SER A 147 15.50 18.58 7.99
C SER A 147 15.26 20.00 7.53
N SER A 148 14.13 20.59 7.86
CA SER A 148 13.78 21.96 7.48
C SER A 148 14.15 23.01 8.52
N ALA A 149 14.64 22.58 9.67
CA ALA A 149 14.98 23.49 10.75
C ALA A 149 16.32 24.18 10.54
#